data_29ac9fc31080b4ccc7178eccd7639c2f
#
_entry.id   29ac9fc31080b4ccc7178eccd7639c2f
#
_cell.length_a   1.000
_cell.length_b   1.000
_cell.length_c   1.000
_cell.angle_alpha   90.00
_cell.angle_beta   90.00
_cell.angle_gamma   90.00
#
_symmetry.space_group_name_H-M   'P 1'
#
loop_
_entity.id
_entity.type
_entity.pdbx_description
1 polymer ?
#
loop_
_entity_poly.entity_id
_entity_poly.type
_entity_poly.pdbx_seq_one_letter_code
_entity_poly.pdbx_strand_id
1 'polypeptide(L)'
;MGLFKSKYARELDSIILRIEMNMANNYKDNAQADLKELEETFEGYMKEGLLKEKDASFYKGKLTVYHEKLKGYSHKDQKPYWTK
;
A
#
# COMPACT_ATOMS: atom_id res chain seq x y z
N MET A 1 -11.95 18.11 6.29
CA MET A 1 -11.34 18.75 5.82
C MET A 1 -10.15 18.24 5.39
N GLY A 2 -9.61 17.56 5.20
CA GLY A 2 -8.52 17.03 4.69
C GLY A 2 -7.43 17.96 4.38
N LEU A 3 -7.53 19.12 4.87
CA LEU A 3 -6.54 20.03 4.53
C LEU A 3 -5.25 19.68 5.16
N PHE A 4 -5.29 19.10 6.33
CA PHE A 4 -4.07 18.84 7.00
C PHE A 4 -3.88 17.36 7.18
N LYS A 5 -3.24 16.72 6.25
CA LYS A 5 -2.90 15.36 6.39
C LYS A 5 -1.61 15.28 7.15
N SER A 6 -1.46 14.29 8.00
CA SER A 6 -0.22 14.13 8.73
C SER A 6 0.88 13.75 7.76
N LYS A 7 2.12 13.93 8.18
CA LYS A 7 3.22 13.57 7.30
C LYS A 7 3.26 12.07 7.06
N TYR A 8 2.74 11.29 8.00
CA TYR A 8 2.71 9.84 7.83
C TYR A 8 1.72 9.45 6.74
N ALA A 9 0.54 10.09 6.74
CA ALA A 9 -0.43 9.83 5.70
C ALA A 9 0.10 10.27 4.34
N ARG A 10 0.81 11.39 4.30
CA ARG A 10 1.37 11.87 3.04
C ARG A 10 2.43 10.92 2.51
N GLU A 11 3.19 10.31 3.41
CA GLU A 11 4.20 9.36 3.00
C GLU A 11 3.53 8.15 2.36
N LEU A 12 2.46 7.66 2.97
CA LEU A 12 1.74 6.54 2.38
C LEU A 12 1.13 6.91 1.03
N ASP A 13 0.60 8.12 0.91
CA ASP A 13 0.07 8.58 -0.36
C ASP A 13 1.15 8.62 -1.44
N SER A 14 2.35 8.99 -1.06
CA SER A 14 3.46 9.05 -1.99
C SER A 14 3.80 7.66 -2.52
N ILE A 15 3.77 6.66 -1.65
CA ILE A 15 4.04 5.30 -2.08
C ILE A 15 2.92 4.81 -2.99
N ILE A 16 1.67 5.16 -2.65
CA ILE A 16 0.53 4.78 -3.47
C ILE A 16 0.67 5.38 -4.87
N LEU A 17 1.11 6.61 -4.95
CA LEU A 17 1.29 7.24 -6.25
C LEU A 17 2.31 6.46 -7.09
N ARG A 18 3.39 5.99 -6.47
CA ARG A 18 4.36 5.19 -7.20
C ARG A 18 3.75 3.89 -7.71
N ILE A 19 2.91 3.26 -6.89
CA ILE A 19 2.25 2.04 -7.31
C ILE A 19 1.39 2.33 -8.54
N GLU A 20 0.61 3.41 -8.49
CA GLU A 20 -0.27 3.74 -9.59
C GLU A 20 0.52 4.03 -10.86
N MET A 21 1.61 4.76 -10.73
CA MET A 21 2.39 5.10 -11.90
C MET A 21 3.06 3.87 -12.49
N ASN A 22 3.56 2.99 -11.66
CA ASN A 22 4.20 1.79 -12.17
C ASN A 22 3.19 0.85 -12.79
N MET A 23 1.97 0.79 -12.24
CA MET A 23 0.93 -0.01 -12.86
C MET A 23 0.54 0.56 -14.21
N ALA A 24 0.44 1.89 -14.31
CA ALA A 24 0.05 2.53 -15.56
C ALA A 24 1.09 2.29 -16.64
N ASN A 25 2.34 2.14 -16.24
CA ASN A 25 3.42 1.91 -17.19
C ASN A 25 3.76 0.44 -17.37
N ASN A 26 2.96 -0.43 -16.78
CA ASN A 26 3.19 -1.85 -16.87
C ASN A 26 4.50 -2.30 -16.22
N TYR A 27 5.00 -1.56 -15.28
CA TYR A 27 6.20 -1.96 -14.55
C TYR A 27 5.75 -2.78 -13.35
N LYS A 28 5.38 -4.01 -13.61
CA LYS A 28 4.75 -4.84 -12.58
C LYS A 28 5.65 -5.16 -11.41
N ASP A 29 6.90 -5.44 -11.68
CA ASP A 29 7.82 -5.75 -10.60
C ASP A 29 8.02 -4.56 -9.70
N ASN A 30 8.11 -3.38 -10.30
CA ASN A 30 8.27 -2.17 -9.51
C ASN A 30 7.03 -1.89 -8.70
N ALA A 31 5.87 -2.11 -9.28
CA ALA A 31 4.62 -1.89 -8.57
C ALA A 31 4.53 -2.84 -7.37
N GLN A 32 4.95 -4.07 -7.55
CA GLN A 32 4.91 -5.01 -6.44
C GLN A 32 5.90 -4.67 -5.36
N ALA A 33 7.07 -4.17 -5.72
CA ALA A 33 8.03 -3.73 -4.73
C ALA A 33 7.49 -2.54 -3.95
N ASP A 34 6.82 -1.62 -4.65
CA ASP A 34 6.23 -0.47 -3.98
C ASP A 34 5.10 -0.88 -3.06
N LEU A 35 4.33 -1.88 -3.47
CA LEU A 35 3.26 -2.37 -2.62
C LEU A 35 3.81 -2.95 -1.33
N LYS A 36 4.91 -3.67 -1.44
CA LYS A 36 5.54 -4.22 -0.26
C LYS A 36 6.01 -3.10 0.66
N GLU A 37 6.57 -2.06 0.08
CA GLU A 37 7.01 -0.92 0.87
C GLU A 37 5.82 -0.26 1.54
N LEU A 38 4.70 -0.12 0.83
CA LEU A 38 3.51 0.48 1.40
C LEU A 38 3.05 -0.32 2.61
N GLU A 39 3.05 -1.62 2.46
CA GLU A 39 2.59 -2.47 3.53
C GLU A 39 3.49 -2.40 4.75
N GLU A 40 4.79 -2.43 4.53
CA GLU A 40 5.72 -2.38 5.64
C GLU A 40 5.67 -1.04 6.35
N THR A 41 5.56 0.02 5.57
CA THR A 41 5.48 1.36 6.14
C THR A 41 4.18 1.51 6.93
N PHE A 42 3.09 1.05 6.36
CA PHE A 42 1.80 1.14 7.03
C PHE A 42 1.82 0.37 8.35
N GLU A 43 2.35 -0.84 8.32
CA GLU A 43 2.40 -1.64 9.53
C GLU A 43 3.27 -1.01 10.60
N GLY A 44 4.37 -0.40 10.19
CA GLY A 44 5.21 0.30 11.13
C GLY A 44 4.49 1.45 11.78
N TYR A 45 3.75 2.22 10.97
CA TYR A 45 3.00 3.35 11.52
C TYR A 45 1.89 2.87 12.45
N MET A 46 1.24 1.75 12.11
CA MET A 46 0.20 1.23 12.97
C MET A 46 0.76 0.77 14.30
N LYS A 47 1.92 0.16 14.26
CA LYS A 47 2.53 -0.31 15.45
C LYS A 47 2.91 0.84 16.36
N GLU A 48 3.30 1.94 15.79
CA GLU A 48 3.69 3.11 16.57
C GLU A 48 2.52 4.01 16.90
N GLY A 49 1.35 3.69 16.43
CA GLY A 49 0.17 4.50 16.73
C GLY A 49 0.20 5.86 16.06
N LEU A 50 0.79 5.93 14.88
CA LEU A 50 0.97 7.21 14.20
C LEU A 50 -0.15 7.58 13.25
N LEU A 51 -1.10 6.69 13.00
CA LEU A 51 -2.20 6.97 12.10
C LEU A 51 -3.50 7.05 12.86
N LYS A 52 -4.35 7.98 12.44
CA LYS A 52 -5.67 8.06 13.01
C LYS A 52 -6.48 6.90 12.50
N GLU A 53 -7.49 6.53 13.24
CA GLU A 53 -8.31 5.40 12.89
C GLU A 53 -8.88 5.52 11.49
N LYS A 54 -9.32 6.73 11.12
CA LYS A 54 -9.86 6.96 9.82
C LYS A 54 -8.82 6.72 8.73
N ASP A 55 -7.60 7.22 8.93
CA ASP A 55 -6.55 7.01 7.96
C ASP A 55 -6.14 5.55 7.92
N ALA A 56 -6.06 4.91 9.06
CA ALA A 56 -5.68 3.51 9.09
C ALA A 56 -6.66 2.66 8.30
N SER A 57 -7.93 2.94 8.44
CA SER A 57 -8.96 2.22 7.73
C SER A 57 -8.84 2.45 6.22
N PHE A 58 -8.61 3.70 5.84
CA PHE A 58 -8.48 4.06 4.44
C PHE A 58 -7.31 3.33 3.78
N TYR A 59 -6.14 3.36 4.43
CA TYR A 59 -4.96 2.76 3.80
C TYR A 59 -5.00 1.23 3.85
N LYS A 60 -5.66 0.69 4.86
CA LYS A 60 -5.85 -0.75 4.89
C LYS A 60 -6.69 -1.19 3.70
N GLY A 61 -7.72 -0.40 3.37
CA GLY A 61 -8.51 -0.69 2.20
C GLY A 61 -7.70 -0.60 0.92
N LYS A 62 -6.82 0.39 0.85
CA LYS A 62 -5.97 0.52 -0.32
C LYS A 62 -5.04 -0.66 -0.48
N LEU A 63 -4.49 -1.14 0.62
CA LEU A 63 -3.63 -2.31 0.55
C LEU A 63 -4.38 -3.50 -0.02
N THR A 64 -5.60 -3.70 0.43
CA THR A 64 -6.41 -4.80 -0.08
C THR A 64 -6.62 -4.67 -1.58
N VAL A 65 -6.95 -3.46 -2.04
CA VAL A 65 -7.19 -3.23 -3.44
C VAL A 65 -5.96 -3.54 -4.27
N TYR A 66 -4.80 -3.05 -3.84
CA TYR A 66 -3.60 -3.27 -4.64
C TYR A 66 -3.12 -4.71 -4.58
N HIS A 67 -3.32 -5.38 -3.46
CA HIS A 67 -2.99 -6.79 -3.40
C HIS A 67 -3.83 -7.56 -4.42
N GLU A 68 -5.10 -7.19 -4.52
CA GLU A 68 -5.95 -7.85 -5.50
C GLU A 68 -5.53 -7.54 -6.93
N LYS A 69 -5.24 -6.28 -7.19
CA LYS A 69 -4.89 -5.89 -8.54
C LYS A 69 -3.58 -6.46 -8.99
N LEU A 70 -2.62 -6.57 -8.09
CA LEU A 70 -1.30 -7.02 -8.47
C LEU A 70 -1.09 -8.50 -8.33
N LYS A 71 -2.03 -9.20 -7.73
CA LYS A 71 -1.81 -10.61 -7.54
C LYS A 71 -1.76 -11.37 -8.86
N GLY A 72 -2.37 -10.86 -9.88
CA GLY A 72 -2.33 -11.51 -11.17
C GLY A 72 -0.95 -11.44 -11.80
N TYR A 73 -0.09 -10.59 -11.27
CA TYR A 73 1.24 -10.45 -11.81
C TYR A 73 2.21 -11.38 -11.13
N SER A 74 1.83 -11.94 -10.00
CA SER A 74 2.74 -12.75 -9.26
C SER A 74 2.83 -14.11 -9.86
N HIS A 75 3.79 -14.86 -9.46
CA HIS A 75 3.93 -16.19 -9.94
C HIS A 75 2.91 -17.06 -9.36
N LYS A 76 2.50 -17.99 -10.11
CA LYS A 76 1.47 -18.83 -9.73
C LYS A 76 1.56 -19.37 -8.35
N ASP A 77 2.64 -19.66 -7.86
CA ASP A 77 2.59 -20.27 -6.57
C ASP A 77 2.84 -19.32 -5.46
N GLN A 78 2.77 -18.06 -5.67
CA GLN A 78 2.94 -17.15 -4.62
C GLN A 78 1.74 -17.11 -3.75
N LYS A 79 1.88 -17.29 -2.48
CA LYS A 79 0.76 -17.17 -1.63
C LYS A 79 0.92 -15.95 -0.83
N PRO A 80 -0.05 -15.08 -0.81
CA PRO A 80 0.03 -13.86 -0.03
C PRO A 80 0.11 -14.23 1.43
N TYR A 81 1.03 -13.66 2.13
CA TYR A 81 1.19 -14.03 3.52
C TYR A 81 0.03 -13.61 4.39
N TRP A 82 -0.80 -12.71 3.91
CA TRP A 82 -1.93 -12.29 4.72
C TRP A 82 -3.09 -13.25 4.60
N THR A 83 -3.01 -14.23 3.73
CA THR A 83 -4.10 -15.14 3.63
C THR A 83 -3.87 -16.38 4.39
N LYS A 84 -2.95 -16.51 5.23
CA LYS A 84 -2.76 -17.68 5.87
C LYS A 84 -3.70 -18.13 6.67
#